data_4719da8d75b74e44b9096153a9e7feb4
#
_entry.id   4719da8d75b74e44b9096153a9e7feb4
#
_cell.length_a   1.000
_cell.length_b   1.000
_cell.length_c   1.000
_cell.angle_alpha   90.00
_cell.angle_beta   90.00
_cell.angle_gamma   90.00
#
_symmetry.space_group_name_H-M   'P 1'
#
loop_
_entity.id
_entity.type
_entity.pdbx_description
1 polymer ?
#
loop_
_entity_poly.entity_id
_entity_poly.type
_entity_poly.pdbx_seq_one_letter_code
_entity_poly.pdbx_strand_id
1 'polypeptide(L)'
;MSAINLRGTIMACKRVVPVMRLQRFGVIINISSVAARENSYPLVTYKATKAAMIAFTEQLALQNAPYGIRANCILPGLMDTPMAVDTRARASNRSRAEVAAERDAKVPLRGRMGTAWDVANAALFLASDEANFITGVALPVDGGALVRVG
;
A
#
# COMPACT_ATOMS: atom_id res chain seq x y z
N MET A 1 -15.06 -4.85 5.17
CA MET A 1 -13.74 -4.21 5.09
C MET A 1 -12.70 -4.89 5.97
N SER A 2 -12.87 -5.01 7.28
CA SER A 2 -11.91 -5.66 8.19
C SER A 2 -11.61 -7.12 7.84
N ALA A 3 -12.62 -7.91 7.45
CA ALA A 3 -12.46 -9.29 7.07
C ALA A 3 -11.54 -9.49 5.84
N ILE A 4 -11.63 -8.60 4.86
CA ILE A 4 -10.82 -8.70 3.63
C ILE A 4 -9.46 -8.06 3.85
N ASN A 5 -9.44 -6.78 4.25
CA ASN A 5 -8.18 -6.01 4.31
C ASN A 5 -7.21 -6.50 5.38
N LEU A 6 -7.69 -6.81 6.58
CA LEU A 6 -6.83 -7.17 7.70
C LEU A 6 -6.80 -8.68 7.95
N ARG A 7 -7.96 -9.29 8.22
CA ARG A 7 -8.03 -10.73 8.51
C ARG A 7 -7.50 -11.57 7.36
N GLY A 8 -7.86 -11.22 6.10
CA GLY A 8 -7.37 -11.93 4.91
C GLY A 8 -5.84 -11.91 4.83
N THR A 9 -5.22 -10.74 5.03
CA THR A 9 -3.76 -10.58 5.04
C THR A 9 -3.11 -11.41 6.15
N ILE A 10 -3.63 -11.34 7.38
CA ILE A 10 -3.12 -12.12 8.51
C ILE A 10 -3.21 -13.62 8.24
N MET A 11 -4.34 -14.08 7.70
CA MET A 11 -4.54 -15.49 7.40
C MET A 11 -3.63 -16.00 6.28
N ALA A 12 -3.37 -15.19 5.26
CA ALA A 12 -2.40 -15.51 4.21
C ALA A 12 -0.98 -15.65 4.81
N CYS A 13 -0.54 -14.66 5.59
CA CYS A 13 0.77 -14.70 6.25
C CYS A 13 0.89 -15.90 7.19
N LYS A 14 -0.15 -16.24 7.96
CA LYS A 14 -0.18 -17.43 8.84
C LYS A 14 0.08 -18.72 8.08
N ARG A 15 -0.30 -18.79 6.80
CA ARG A 15 -0.11 -20.00 5.97
C ARG A 15 1.27 -20.05 5.31
N VAL A 16 1.80 -18.90 4.86
CA VAL A 16 3.06 -18.89 4.10
C VAL A 16 4.31 -18.80 5.00
N VAL A 17 4.23 -18.09 6.13
CA VAL A 17 5.38 -17.87 7.01
C VAL A 17 6.02 -19.18 7.52
N PRO A 18 5.29 -20.21 7.96
CA PRO A 18 5.91 -21.47 8.36
C PRO A 18 6.76 -22.12 7.26
N VAL A 19 6.27 -22.06 6.01
CA VAL A 19 7.01 -22.58 4.86
C VAL A 19 8.27 -21.75 4.59
N MET A 20 8.15 -20.43 4.59
CA MET A 20 9.28 -19.52 4.40
C MET A 20 10.35 -19.68 5.51
N ARG A 21 9.94 -19.94 6.75
CA ARG A 21 10.87 -20.23 7.86
C ARG A 21 11.68 -21.49 7.61
N LEU A 22 11.07 -22.56 7.09
CA LEU A 22 11.76 -23.78 6.71
C LEU A 22 12.73 -23.55 5.55
N GLN A 23 12.34 -22.72 4.58
CA GLN A 23 13.18 -22.34 3.45
C GLN A 23 14.33 -21.42 3.84
N ARG A 24 14.28 -20.77 5.02
CA ARG A 24 15.21 -19.72 5.44
C ARG A 24 15.26 -18.54 4.47
N PHE A 25 14.18 -18.33 3.75
CA PHE A 25 14.02 -17.27 2.75
C PHE A 25 12.54 -16.96 2.53
N GLY A 26 12.23 -15.69 2.32
CA GLY A 26 10.90 -15.26 1.92
C GLY A 26 10.78 -13.74 1.81
N VAL A 27 9.87 -13.29 0.95
CA VAL A 27 9.52 -11.87 0.83
C VAL A 27 8.01 -11.72 0.90
N ILE A 28 7.56 -10.85 1.79
CA ILE A 28 6.14 -10.49 1.95
C ILE A 28 6.00 -8.99 1.66
N ILE A 29 5.09 -8.63 0.75
CA ILE A 29 4.76 -7.25 0.44
C ILE A 29 3.27 -7.07 0.64
N ASN A 30 2.90 -6.33 1.66
CA ASN A 30 1.52 -5.96 1.95
C ASN A 30 1.17 -4.61 1.31
N ILE A 31 -0.03 -4.49 0.74
CA ILE A 31 -0.49 -3.25 0.12
C ILE A 31 -1.46 -2.53 1.06
N SER A 32 -0.94 -1.50 1.73
CA SER A 32 -1.74 -0.61 2.57
C SER A 32 -2.33 0.56 1.74
N SER A 33 -2.21 1.76 2.22
CA SER A 33 -2.64 3.01 1.57
C SER A 33 -2.07 4.22 2.30
N VAL A 34 -1.86 5.33 1.62
CA VAL A 34 -1.61 6.64 2.27
C VAL A 34 -2.71 7.03 3.25
N ALA A 35 -3.94 6.57 3.03
CA ALA A 35 -5.06 6.74 3.96
C ALA A 35 -4.76 6.28 5.39
N ALA A 36 -3.83 5.35 5.58
CA ALA A 36 -3.37 4.91 6.89
C ALA A 36 -2.71 6.04 7.71
N ARG A 37 -2.07 6.99 7.02
CA ARG A 37 -1.33 8.13 7.60
C ARG A 37 -2.01 9.48 7.39
N GLU A 38 -2.90 9.60 6.42
CA GLU A 38 -3.63 10.83 6.10
C GLU A 38 -4.66 11.14 7.20
N ASN A 39 -4.59 12.35 7.80
CA ASN A 39 -5.45 12.71 8.93
C ASN A 39 -6.90 13.04 8.55
N SER A 40 -7.15 13.47 7.33
CA SER A 40 -8.48 13.89 6.84
C SER A 40 -9.23 12.82 6.04
N TYR A 41 -8.77 11.56 6.05
CA TYR A 41 -9.40 10.52 5.25
C TYR A 41 -10.80 10.16 5.76
N PRO A 42 -11.86 10.26 4.93
CA PRO A 42 -13.25 10.21 5.41
C PRO A 42 -13.72 8.80 5.82
N LEU A 43 -13.10 7.73 5.32
CA LEU A 43 -13.51 6.36 5.63
C LEU A 43 -12.72 5.80 6.83
N VAL A 44 -13.18 6.08 8.04
CA VAL A 44 -12.51 5.74 9.30
C VAL A 44 -12.13 4.25 9.39
N THR A 45 -13.06 3.35 9.07
CA THR A 45 -12.80 1.89 9.12
C THR A 45 -11.77 1.44 8.10
N TYR A 46 -11.75 2.04 6.90
CA TYR A 46 -10.72 1.77 5.90
C TYR A 46 -9.35 2.22 6.40
N LYS A 47 -9.25 3.47 6.88
CA LYS A 47 -8.03 4.01 7.49
C LYS A 47 -7.53 3.08 8.60
N ALA A 48 -8.38 2.70 9.54
CA ALA A 48 -8.01 1.84 10.66
C ALA A 48 -7.46 0.48 10.19
N THR A 49 -8.11 -0.17 9.21
CA THR A 49 -7.61 -1.45 8.67
C THR A 49 -6.28 -1.32 7.95
N LYS A 50 -6.06 -0.22 7.25
CA LYS A 50 -4.80 0.05 6.53
C LYS A 50 -3.67 0.44 7.49
N ALA A 51 -3.95 1.15 8.56
CA ALA A 51 -2.99 1.44 9.63
C ALA A 51 -2.59 0.15 10.38
N ALA A 52 -3.56 -0.69 10.72
CA ALA A 52 -3.30 -1.99 11.35
C ALA A 52 -2.44 -2.91 10.46
N MET A 53 -2.57 -2.84 9.13
CA MET A 53 -1.73 -3.59 8.20
C MET A 53 -0.27 -3.15 8.25
N ILE A 54 0.02 -1.86 8.44
CA ILE A 54 1.38 -1.35 8.61
C ILE A 54 1.98 -1.94 9.88
N ALA A 55 1.33 -1.76 11.03
CA ALA A 55 1.80 -2.28 12.32
C ALA A 55 1.98 -3.80 12.30
N PHE A 56 1.06 -4.54 11.67
CA PHE A 56 1.19 -5.99 11.47
C PHE A 56 2.44 -6.34 10.64
N THR A 57 2.71 -5.60 9.57
CA THR A 57 3.87 -5.86 8.70
C THR A 57 5.19 -5.59 9.41
N GLU A 58 5.27 -4.51 10.19
CA GLU A 58 6.45 -4.16 10.99
C GLU A 58 6.77 -5.27 12.01
N GLN A 59 5.75 -5.75 12.73
CA GLN A 59 5.93 -6.84 13.69
C GLN A 59 6.27 -8.16 12.99
N LEU A 60 5.67 -8.43 11.83
CA LEU A 60 5.97 -9.61 11.02
C LEU A 60 7.44 -9.61 10.56
N ALA A 61 7.94 -8.45 10.13
CA ALA A 61 9.33 -8.25 9.72
C ALA A 61 10.29 -8.58 10.87
N LEU A 62 10.08 -7.97 12.03
CA LEU A 62 10.93 -8.17 13.20
C LEU A 62 10.99 -9.65 13.63
N GLN A 63 9.83 -10.30 13.72
CA GLN A 63 9.74 -11.70 14.19
C GLN A 63 10.32 -12.71 13.21
N ASN A 64 10.46 -12.34 11.94
CA ASN A 64 10.89 -13.27 10.89
C ASN A 64 12.25 -12.95 10.29
N ALA A 65 12.85 -11.81 10.65
CA ALA A 65 14.20 -11.46 10.24
C ALA A 65 15.26 -12.55 10.56
N PRO A 66 15.25 -13.23 11.72
CA PRO A 66 16.19 -14.33 12.01
C PRO A 66 16.07 -15.53 11.06
N TYR A 67 15.00 -15.61 10.30
CA TYR A 67 14.76 -16.67 9.30
C TYR A 67 15.08 -16.22 7.87
N GLY A 68 15.65 -15.02 7.67
CA GLY A 68 15.93 -14.48 6.35
C GLY A 68 14.67 -14.05 5.59
N ILE A 69 13.56 -13.78 6.30
CA ILE A 69 12.30 -13.35 5.69
C ILE A 69 12.19 -11.83 5.82
N ARG A 70 11.92 -11.16 4.70
CA ARG A 70 11.64 -9.72 4.65
C ARG A 70 10.15 -9.48 4.52
N ALA A 71 9.63 -8.53 5.27
CA ALA A 71 8.23 -8.10 5.15
C ALA A 71 8.17 -6.58 5.07
N ASN A 72 7.56 -6.05 4.01
CA ASN A 72 7.43 -4.63 3.75
C ASN A 72 5.99 -4.27 3.38
N CYS A 73 5.65 -3.01 3.49
CA CYS A 73 4.34 -2.48 3.18
C CYS A 73 4.45 -1.35 2.17
N ILE A 74 3.65 -1.37 1.10
CA ILE A 74 3.54 -0.25 0.17
C ILE A 74 2.28 0.54 0.49
N LEU A 75 2.38 1.86 0.44
CA LEU A 75 1.29 2.79 0.67
C LEU A 75 0.99 3.56 -0.63
N PRO A 76 0.15 3.02 -1.54
CA PRO A 76 -0.25 3.75 -2.73
C PRO A 76 -1.02 5.02 -2.37
N GLY A 77 -0.73 6.10 -3.11
CA GLY A 77 -1.46 7.36 -3.08
C GLY A 77 -2.64 7.38 -4.03
N LEU A 78 -2.81 8.52 -4.69
CA LEU A 78 -3.83 8.66 -5.73
C LEU A 78 -3.34 8.00 -7.02
N MET A 79 -3.95 6.87 -7.37
CA MET A 79 -3.64 6.10 -8.57
C MET A 79 -4.77 6.22 -9.60
N ASP A 80 -4.42 6.36 -10.87
CA ASP A 80 -5.38 6.28 -11.97
C ASP A 80 -5.72 4.82 -12.25
N THR A 81 -6.82 4.37 -11.67
CA THR A 81 -7.35 3.01 -11.84
C THR A 81 -8.86 3.04 -12.00
N PRO A 82 -9.46 2.02 -12.63
CA PRO A 82 -10.92 1.93 -12.77
C PRO A 82 -11.65 2.06 -11.42
N MET A 83 -11.16 1.41 -10.38
CA MET A 83 -11.75 1.52 -9.05
C MET A 83 -11.67 2.93 -8.47
N ALA A 84 -10.56 3.64 -8.72
CA ALA A 84 -10.34 4.96 -8.14
C ALA A 84 -10.98 6.10 -8.92
N VAL A 85 -11.14 5.99 -10.23
CA VAL A 85 -11.65 7.05 -11.10
C VAL A 85 -13.03 6.70 -11.64
N ASP A 86 -13.19 5.56 -12.32
CA ASP A 86 -14.45 5.23 -13.01
C ASP A 86 -15.60 4.97 -12.02
N THR A 87 -15.30 4.33 -10.87
CA THR A 87 -16.32 4.12 -9.83
C THR A 87 -16.80 5.45 -9.24
N ARG A 88 -15.88 6.41 -9.03
CA ARG A 88 -16.24 7.75 -8.54
C ARG A 88 -16.99 8.57 -9.58
N ALA A 89 -16.58 8.50 -10.83
CA ALA A 89 -17.25 9.17 -11.94
C ALA A 89 -18.72 8.73 -12.01
N ARG A 90 -18.96 7.42 -12.00
CA ARG A 90 -20.33 6.86 -11.97
C ARG A 90 -21.12 7.29 -10.72
N ALA A 91 -20.51 7.22 -9.55
CA ALA A 91 -21.19 7.55 -8.29
C ALA A 91 -21.54 9.04 -8.16
N SER A 92 -20.78 9.93 -8.81
CA SER A 92 -21.01 11.38 -8.78
C SER A 92 -21.70 11.93 -10.05
N ASN A 93 -22.06 11.05 -10.99
CA ASN A 93 -22.61 11.42 -12.31
C ASN A 93 -21.74 12.46 -13.05
N ARG A 94 -20.42 12.29 -12.97
CA ARG A 94 -19.42 13.14 -13.62
C ARG A 94 -18.64 12.35 -14.65
N SER A 95 -18.02 13.05 -15.59
CA SER A 95 -17.12 12.40 -16.54
C SER A 95 -15.84 11.87 -15.86
N ARG A 96 -15.25 10.82 -16.43
CA ARG A 96 -13.96 10.31 -15.97
C ARG A 96 -12.87 11.39 -16.01
N ALA A 97 -12.89 12.24 -17.04
CA ALA A 97 -11.90 13.31 -17.23
C ALA A 97 -11.96 14.34 -16.10
N GLU A 98 -13.15 14.79 -15.70
CA GLU A 98 -13.32 15.74 -14.59
C GLU A 98 -12.83 15.14 -13.26
N VAL A 99 -13.18 13.89 -12.98
CA VAL A 99 -12.73 13.21 -11.74
C VAL A 99 -11.22 12.99 -11.76
N ALA A 100 -10.65 12.64 -12.91
CA ALA A 100 -9.21 12.49 -13.04
C ALA A 100 -8.48 13.82 -12.81
N ALA A 101 -8.91 14.90 -13.47
CA ALA A 101 -8.30 16.22 -13.33
C ALA A 101 -8.33 16.74 -11.88
N GLU A 102 -9.46 16.57 -11.17
CA GLU A 102 -9.57 16.94 -9.76
C GLU A 102 -8.59 16.15 -8.87
N ARG A 103 -8.36 14.88 -9.17
CA ARG A 103 -7.44 14.02 -8.42
C ARG A 103 -5.99 14.32 -8.76
N ASP A 104 -5.70 14.57 -10.03
CA ASP A 104 -4.37 14.96 -10.51
C ASP A 104 -3.87 16.22 -9.79
N ALA A 105 -4.70 17.23 -9.65
CA ALA A 105 -4.38 18.48 -8.97
C ALA A 105 -3.99 18.30 -7.48
N LYS A 106 -4.33 17.17 -6.87
CA LYS A 106 -3.98 16.86 -5.48
C LYS A 106 -2.60 16.21 -5.32
N VAL A 107 -1.94 15.82 -6.42
CA VAL A 107 -0.62 15.17 -6.38
C VAL A 107 0.48 16.20 -6.61
N PRO A 108 1.41 16.39 -5.66
CA PRO A 108 2.48 17.37 -5.81
C PRO A 108 3.41 17.09 -7.00
N LEU A 109 3.79 15.82 -7.17
CA LEU A 109 4.71 15.42 -8.24
C LEU A 109 4.00 15.50 -9.60
N ARG A 110 4.40 16.47 -10.43
CA ARG A 110 3.92 16.69 -11.80
C ARG A 110 2.41 17.02 -11.91
N GLY A 111 1.69 17.26 -10.79
CA GLY A 111 0.25 17.48 -10.82
C GLY A 111 -0.50 16.33 -11.49
N ARG A 112 -0.12 15.08 -11.23
CA ARG A 112 -0.66 13.91 -11.91
C ARG A 112 -0.67 12.70 -10.99
N MET A 113 -1.77 11.94 -11.02
CA MET A 113 -1.86 10.64 -10.33
C MET A 113 -0.79 9.68 -10.83
N GLY A 114 -0.38 8.79 -9.92
CA GLY A 114 0.39 7.61 -10.30
C GLY A 114 -0.47 6.60 -11.06
N THR A 115 0.20 5.62 -11.63
CA THR A 115 -0.39 4.46 -12.29
C THR A 115 -0.24 3.19 -11.45
N ALA A 116 -0.92 2.13 -11.80
CA ALA A 116 -0.71 0.83 -11.17
C ALA A 116 0.74 0.32 -11.35
N TRP A 117 1.40 0.72 -12.43
CA TRP A 117 2.80 0.36 -12.71
C TRP A 117 3.80 1.01 -11.73
N ASP A 118 3.50 2.21 -11.23
CA ASP A 118 4.36 2.84 -10.22
C ASP A 118 4.39 2.00 -8.93
N VAL A 119 3.24 1.45 -8.53
CA VAL A 119 3.14 0.54 -7.39
C VAL A 119 3.80 -0.82 -7.71
N ALA A 120 3.60 -1.34 -8.91
CA ALA A 120 4.18 -2.61 -9.34
C ALA A 120 5.72 -2.54 -9.38
N ASN A 121 6.29 -1.45 -9.85
CA ASN A 121 7.74 -1.24 -9.87
C ASN A 121 8.33 -1.18 -8.44
N ALA A 122 7.65 -0.51 -7.51
CA ALA A 122 8.05 -0.50 -6.11
C ALA A 122 7.97 -1.91 -5.50
N ALA A 123 6.93 -2.68 -5.84
CA ALA A 123 6.78 -4.06 -5.39
C ALA A 123 7.88 -4.97 -5.97
N LEU A 124 8.21 -4.81 -7.26
CA LEU A 124 9.27 -5.54 -7.93
C LEU A 124 10.63 -5.28 -7.26
N PHE A 125 10.96 -4.01 -7.00
CA PHE A 125 12.18 -3.64 -6.29
C PHE A 125 12.23 -4.28 -4.89
N LEU A 126 11.17 -4.13 -4.10
CA LEU A 126 11.12 -4.71 -2.74
C LEU A 126 11.15 -6.25 -2.74
N ALA A 127 10.70 -6.89 -3.83
CA ALA A 127 10.74 -8.34 -3.98
C ALA A 127 12.10 -8.87 -4.40
N SER A 128 12.91 -8.05 -5.08
CA SER A 128 14.20 -8.44 -5.62
C SER A 128 15.31 -8.49 -4.56
N ASP A 129 16.46 -9.05 -4.92
CA ASP A 129 17.65 -9.09 -4.10
C ASP A 129 18.32 -7.71 -3.92
N GLU A 130 17.99 -6.75 -4.78
CA GLU A 130 18.43 -5.34 -4.64
C GLU A 130 17.91 -4.72 -3.32
N ALA A 131 16.80 -5.23 -2.79
CA ALA A 131 16.23 -4.80 -1.52
C ALA A 131 16.56 -5.75 -0.34
N ASN A 132 17.64 -6.51 -0.41
CA ASN A 132 17.95 -7.58 0.54
C ASN A 132 18.17 -7.09 1.99
N PHE A 133 18.45 -5.81 2.19
CA PHE A 133 18.61 -5.19 3.51
C PHE A 133 17.43 -4.29 3.92
N ILE A 134 16.29 -4.40 3.19
CA ILE A 134 15.08 -3.60 3.46
C ILE A 134 13.99 -4.52 4.00
N THR A 135 13.63 -4.33 5.28
CA THR A 135 12.52 -5.01 5.94
C THR A 135 11.84 -4.09 6.96
N GLY A 136 10.55 -4.26 7.20
CA GLY A 136 9.77 -3.44 8.13
C GLY A 136 9.41 -2.05 7.61
N VAL A 137 9.67 -1.73 6.33
CA VAL A 137 9.37 -0.40 5.79
C VAL A 137 7.91 -0.28 5.38
N ALA A 138 7.34 0.91 5.63
CA ALA A 138 6.08 1.35 5.05
C ALA A 138 6.39 2.44 4.00
N LEU A 139 6.49 2.03 2.73
CA LEU A 139 6.94 2.84 1.61
C LEU A 139 5.76 3.56 0.92
N PRO A 140 5.65 4.91 1.02
CA PRO A 140 4.71 5.65 0.21
C PRO A 140 5.09 5.63 -1.27
N VAL A 141 4.10 5.38 -2.13
CA VAL A 141 4.18 5.55 -3.58
C VAL A 141 3.04 6.50 -3.93
N ASP A 142 3.24 7.80 -3.75
CA ASP A 142 2.15 8.76 -3.64
C ASP A 142 2.40 10.12 -4.33
N GLY A 143 3.54 10.26 -5.00
CA GLY A 143 3.91 11.53 -5.62
C GLY A 143 4.08 12.69 -4.63
N GLY A 144 4.42 12.39 -3.37
CA GLY A 144 4.64 13.38 -2.32
C GLY A 144 3.37 13.86 -1.61
N ALA A 145 2.25 13.15 -1.78
CA ALA A 145 0.97 13.57 -1.19
C ALA A 145 1.01 13.61 0.35
N LEU A 146 1.71 12.68 1.00
CA LEU A 146 1.82 12.63 2.46
C LEU A 146 2.73 13.69 3.08
N VAL A 147 3.64 14.27 2.30
CA VAL A 147 4.57 15.31 2.78
C VAL A 147 4.15 16.72 2.35
N ARG A 148 3.01 16.84 1.70
CA ARG A 148 2.43 18.13 1.34
C ARG A 148 2.02 18.88 2.61
N VAL A 149 2.57 20.06 2.81
CA VAL A 149 2.16 20.98 3.87
C VAL A 149 1.09 21.89 3.28
N GLY A 150 -0.09 21.89 3.89
CA GLY A 150 -1.27 22.74 3.80
C GLY A 150 -1.67 23.39 2.50
#